data_6c502e0b06b194da93870bc2d0d696af
#
_entry.id   6c502e0b06b194da93870bc2d0d696af
#
_cell.length_a   1.000
_cell.length_b   1.000
_cell.length_c   1.000
_cell.angle_alpha   90.00
_cell.angle_beta   90.00
_cell.angle_gamma   90.00
#
_symmetry.space_group_name_H-M   'P 1'
#
loop_
_entity.id
_entity.type
_entity.pdbx_description
1 polymer ?
#
loop_
_entity_poly.entity_id
_entity_poly.type
_entity_poly.pdbx_seq_one_letter_code
_entity_poly.pdbx_strand_id
1 'polypeptide(L)'
;GARAAYQVGVLLAIRDVWGKRPGNPFPILCGTSAGAVNAVALAVFSANFDEAVRKLAYIWRNFRVDHVYRADTLAIAESVMRWGSAVFLGWLIHQSPRSLLDNSPLGALLESQLDFGAIDRSIAAGHLRAISVTASGYTSGESLAFFQGHEALQPWRRAQRVGVRTQLKVEHLLASSAIPFVFPAVPASTRLWRSST
;
A
#
# COMPACT_ATOMS: atom_id res chain seq x y z
N GLY A 1 -4.96 9.49 -5.16
CA GLY A 1 -5.98 10.25 -4.62
C GLY A 1 -7.39 10.11 -5.16
N ALA A 2 -7.82 10.90 -6.16
CA ALA A 2 -9.24 10.99 -6.57
C ALA A 2 -9.87 9.63 -6.97
N ARG A 3 -9.12 8.76 -7.63
CA ARG A 3 -9.62 7.42 -7.99
C ARG A 3 -9.94 6.55 -6.78
N ALA A 4 -9.18 6.67 -5.69
CA ALA A 4 -9.45 5.90 -4.48
C ALA A 4 -10.71 6.39 -3.76
N ALA A 5 -10.94 7.71 -3.72
CA ALA A 5 -12.18 8.26 -3.20
C ALA A 5 -13.40 7.83 -4.02
N TYR A 6 -13.27 7.75 -5.36
CA TYR A 6 -14.30 7.19 -6.23
C TYR A 6 -14.61 5.73 -5.86
N GLN A 7 -13.58 4.90 -5.65
CA GLN A 7 -13.77 3.51 -5.22
C GLN A 7 -14.56 3.42 -3.90
N VAL A 8 -14.31 4.34 -2.95
CA VAL A 8 -15.09 4.39 -1.70
C VAL A 8 -16.56 4.67 -1.97
N GLY A 9 -16.89 5.56 -2.91
CA GLY A 9 -18.26 5.81 -3.35
C GLY A 9 -18.93 4.55 -3.90
N VAL A 10 -18.22 3.77 -4.73
CA VAL A 10 -18.71 2.49 -5.24
C VAL A 10 -18.92 1.49 -4.10
N LEU A 11 -17.99 1.41 -3.15
CA LEU A 11 -18.13 0.51 -1.99
C LEU A 11 -19.32 0.89 -1.10
N LEU A 12 -19.61 2.19 -0.95
CA LEU A 12 -20.81 2.65 -0.25
C LEU A 12 -22.09 2.16 -0.97
N ALA A 13 -22.16 2.28 -2.28
CA ALA A 13 -23.30 1.77 -3.05
C ALA A 13 -23.45 0.25 -2.95
N ILE A 14 -22.33 -0.50 -3.03
CA ILE A 14 -22.34 -1.95 -2.84
C ILE A 14 -22.82 -2.32 -1.43
N ARG A 15 -22.40 -1.59 -0.40
CA ARG A 15 -22.87 -1.78 0.97
C ARG A 15 -24.38 -1.62 1.07
N ASP A 16 -24.94 -0.60 0.43
CA ASP A 16 -26.39 -0.35 0.46
C ASP A 16 -27.17 -1.51 -0.21
N VAL A 17 -26.64 -2.08 -1.30
CA VAL A 17 -27.20 -3.27 -1.96
C VAL A 17 -26.96 -4.54 -1.15
N TRP A 18 -25.79 -4.70 -0.52
CA TRP A 18 -25.45 -5.84 0.32
C TRP A 18 -26.34 -5.92 1.56
N GLY A 19 -26.69 -4.77 2.12
CA GLY A 19 -27.54 -4.66 3.28
C GLY A 19 -26.88 -5.18 4.56
N LYS A 20 -27.67 -5.75 5.46
CA LYS A 20 -27.23 -6.23 6.78
C LYS A 20 -26.68 -7.66 6.76
N ARG A 21 -26.23 -8.18 5.61
CA ARG A 21 -25.65 -9.52 5.53
C ARG A 21 -24.31 -9.55 6.29
N PRO A 22 -24.02 -10.63 7.02
CA PRO A 22 -22.74 -10.76 7.70
C PRO A 22 -21.60 -10.99 6.70
N GLY A 23 -20.37 -10.69 7.14
CA GLY A 23 -19.16 -10.94 6.38
C GLY A 23 -18.86 -9.88 5.31
N ASN A 24 -18.07 -10.29 4.34
CA ASN A 24 -17.56 -9.45 3.27
C ASN A 24 -17.94 -10.04 1.91
N PRO A 25 -18.53 -9.29 0.96
CA PRO A 25 -18.85 -9.78 -0.38
C PRO A 25 -17.61 -10.13 -1.21
N PHE A 26 -16.42 -9.70 -0.79
CA PHE A 26 -15.16 -9.86 -1.52
C PHE A 26 -14.21 -10.83 -0.79
N PRO A 27 -14.20 -12.12 -1.14
CA PRO A 27 -13.31 -13.09 -0.50
C PRO A 27 -11.83 -12.88 -0.85
N ILE A 28 -11.53 -12.18 -1.94
CA ILE A 28 -10.17 -11.86 -2.39
C ILE A 28 -10.09 -10.36 -2.65
N LEU A 29 -9.07 -9.73 -2.07
CA LEU A 29 -8.82 -8.30 -2.18
C LEU A 29 -7.44 -8.08 -2.80
N CYS A 30 -7.37 -7.23 -3.82
CA CYS A 30 -6.10 -6.87 -4.46
C CYS A 30 -6.02 -5.36 -4.61
N GLY A 31 -4.87 -4.78 -4.33
CA GLY A 31 -4.71 -3.34 -4.44
C GLY A 31 -3.30 -2.90 -4.80
N THR A 32 -3.22 -1.72 -5.40
CA THR A 32 -1.96 -1.02 -5.71
C THR A 32 -2.10 0.43 -5.28
N SER A 33 -1.07 1.00 -4.64
CA SER A 33 -1.04 2.39 -4.17
C SER A 33 -2.25 2.72 -3.28
N ALA A 34 -2.99 3.78 -3.55
CA ALA A 34 -4.20 4.13 -2.80
C ALA A 34 -5.27 3.01 -2.81
N GLY A 35 -5.32 2.17 -3.86
CA GLY A 35 -6.15 0.97 -3.89
C GLY A 35 -5.68 -0.12 -2.93
N ALA A 36 -4.38 -0.17 -2.61
CA ALA A 36 -3.86 -1.07 -1.58
C ALA A 36 -4.34 -0.67 -0.18
N VAL A 37 -4.41 0.64 0.11
CA VAL A 37 -4.99 1.16 1.36
C VAL A 37 -6.46 0.74 1.49
N ASN A 38 -7.24 0.88 0.41
CA ASN A 38 -8.63 0.43 0.39
C ASN A 38 -8.75 -1.08 0.63
N ALA A 39 -7.93 -1.88 -0.06
CA ALA A 39 -7.93 -3.35 0.09
C ALA A 39 -7.55 -3.78 1.51
N VAL A 40 -6.52 -3.18 2.11
CA VAL A 40 -6.09 -3.50 3.47
C VAL A 40 -7.15 -3.10 4.50
N ALA A 41 -7.75 -1.91 4.37
CA ALA A 41 -8.83 -1.50 5.26
C ALA A 41 -10.03 -2.47 5.20
N LEU A 42 -10.45 -2.90 3.98
CA LEU A 42 -11.49 -3.91 3.82
C LEU A 42 -11.09 -5.27 4.40
N ALA A 43 -9.82 -5.66 4.32
CA ALA A 43 -9.33 -6.92 4.86
C ALA A 43 -9.32 -6.92 6.40
N VAL A 44 -8.86 -5.82 7.01
CA VAL A 44 -8.81 -5.65 8.48
C VAL A 44 -10.20 -5.76 9.09
N PHE A 45 -11.22 -5.19 8.45
CA PHE A 45 -12.61 -5.18 8.91
C PHE A 45 -13.51 -6.17 8.16
N SER A 46 -12.95 -7.24 7.55
CA SER A 46 -13.69 -8.14 6.67
C SER A 46 -14.80 -8.96 7.37
N ALA A 47 -14.81 -9.04 8.68
CA ALA A 47 -15.91 -9.65 9.43
C ALA A 47 -17.22 -8.84 9.32
N ASN A 48 -17.13 -7.53 9.04
CA ASN A 48 -18.30 -6.64 8.92
C ASN A 48 -18.06 -5.62 7.80
N PHE A 49 -18.66 -5.87 6.64
CA PHE A 49 -18.49 -5.03 5.46
C PHE A 49 -19.01 -3.59 5.66
N ASP A 50 -20.12 -3.41 6.37
CA ASP A 50 -20.67 -2.08 6.65
C ASP A 50 -19.68 -1.25 7.51
N GLU A 51 -19.09 -1.85 8.52
CA GLU A 51 -18.06 -1.21 9.34
C GLU A 51 -16.81 -0.88 8.51
N ALA A 52 -16.34 -1.83 7.70
CA ALA A 52 -15.19 -1.64 6.82
C ALA A 52 -15.37 -0.43 5.91
N VAL A 53 -16.52 -0.31 5.25
CA VAL A 53 -16.80 0.79 4.32
C VAL A 53 -16.96 2.12 5.05
N ARG A 54 -17.57 2.14 6.23
CA ARG A 54 -17.67 3.36 7.06
C ARG A 54 -16.30 3.86 7.52
N LYS A 55 -15.46 2.96 8.02
CA LYS A 55 -14.09 3.29 8.43
C LYS A 55 -13.27 3.81 7.26
N LEU A 56 -13.38 3.16 6.12
CA LEU A 56 -12.70 3.59 4.90
C LEU A 56 -13.18 4.98 4.43
N ALA A 57 -14.49 5.23 4.44
CA ALA A 57 -15.05 6.54 4.13
C ALA A 57 -14.57 7.62 5.11
N TYR A 58 -14.45 7.28 6.40
CA TYR A 58 -13.91 8.19 7.41
C TYR A 58 -12.43 8.52 7.14
N ILE A 59 -11.60 7.51 6.86
CA ILE A 59 -10.19 7.71 6.51
C ILE A 59 -10.07 8.69 5.34
N TRP A 60 -10.78 8.48 4.23
CA TRP A 60 -10.67 9.33 3.05
C TRP A 60 -11.28 10.74 3.23
N ARG A 61 -12.29 10.91 4.06
CA ARG A 61 -12.85 12.25 4.40
C ARG A 61 -11.86 13.08 5.20
N ASN A 62 -11.09 12.44 6.07
CA ASN A 62 -10.12 13.10 6.95
C ASN A 62 -8.70 13.09 6.39
N PHE A 63 -8.53 12.54 5.19
CA PHE A 63 -7.24 12.42 4.53
C PHE A 63 -6.84 13.76 3.91
N ARG A 64 -6.08 14.56 4.66
CA ARG A 64 -5.53 15.83 4.19
C ARG A 64 -4.13 15.64 3.68
N VAL A 65 -3.75 16.42 2.67
CA VAL A 65 -2.40 16.37 2.03
C VAL A 65 -1.29 16.70 3.03
N ASP A 66 -1.55 17.60 3.96
CA ASP A 66 -0.67 17.99 5.05
C ASP A 66 -0.40 16.87 6.08
N HIS A 67 -1.33 15.93 6.23
CA HIS A 67 -1.15 14.73 7.06
C HIS A 67 -0.36 13.61 6.35
N VAL A 68 -0.16 13.73 5.04
CA VAL A 68 0.47 12.68 4.21
C VAL A 68 1.89 13.02 3.82
N TYR A 69 2.16 14.31 3.62
CA TYR A 69 3.45 14.80 3.16
C TYR A 69 3.88 16.01 3.98
N ARG A 70 5.06 15.97 4.56
CA ARG A 70 5.75 17.19 4.99
C ARG A 70 6.33 17.85 3.74
N ALA A 71 5.55 18.74 3.13
CA ALA A 71 6.00 19.65 2.12
C ALA A 71 6.54 20.91 2.82
N ASP A 72 7.68 20.82 3.51
CA ASP A 72 8.40 22.01 3.92
C ASP A 72 8.88 22.73 2.67
N THR A 73 8.37 23.94 2.46
CA THR A 73 8.75 24.77 1.31
C THR A 73 10.26 24.97 1.23
N LEU A 74 10.96 25.00 2.37
CA LEU A 74 12.42 25.01 2.45
C LEU A 74 13.04 23.69 1.99
N ALA A 75 12.47 22.53 2.36
CA ALA A 75 12.96 21.22 1.92
C ALA A 75 12.72 20.99 0.42
N ILE A 76 11.62 21.51 -0.13
CA ILE A 76 11.36 21.50 -1.57
C ILE A 76 12.36 22.40 -2.30
N ALA A 77 12.59 23.62 -1.83
CA ALA A 77 13.56 24.54 -2.43
C ALA A 77 14.99 23.98 -2.37
N GLU A 78 15.38 23.36 -1.25
CA GLU A 78 16.68 22.69 -1.11
C GLU A 78 16.79 21.46 -2.02
N SER A 79 15.71 20.70 -2.20
CA SER A 79 15.67 19.58 -3.12
C SER A 79 15.73 20.02 -4.57
N VAL A 80 15.00 21.05 -4.96
CA VAL A 80 15.05 21.64 -6.32
C VAL A 80 16.45 22.21 -6.61
N MET A 81 17.10 22.88 -5.64
CA MET A 81 18.48 23.34 -5.80
C MET A 81 19.46 22.17 -5.92
N ARG A 82 19.32 21.12 -5.13
CA ARG A 82 20.12 19.88 -5.26
C ARG A 82 19.90 19.18 -6.60
N TRP A 83 18.66 19.12 -7.09
CA TRP A 83 18.36 18.57 -8.42
C TRP A 83 18.94 19.44 -9.54
N GLY A 84 18.83 20.74 -9.44
CA GLY A 84 19.45 21.67 -10.39
C GLY A 84 20.96 21.52 -10.43
N SER A 85 21.63 21.43 -9.27
CA SER A 85 23.07 21.20 -9.19
C SER A 85 23.48 19.79 -9.64
N ALA A 86 22.66 18.75 -9.38
CA ALA A 86 22.93 17.38 -9.82
C ALA A 86 22.79 17.22 -11.34
N VAL A 87 21.89 17.95 -11.99
CA VAL A 87 21.77 17.98 -13.45
C VAL A 87 22.95 18.74 -14.08
N PHE A 88 23.42 19.82 -13.44
CA PHE A 88 24.56 20.62 -13.94
C PHE A 88 25.93 20.01 -13.62
N LEU A 89 26.05 19.27 -12.49
CA LEU A 89 27.30 18.66 -12.00
C LEU A 89 27.22 17.14 -11.94
N GLY A 90 26.23 16.53 -12.62
CA GLY A 90 25.84 15.11 -12.50
C GLY A 90 26.91 14.07 -12.79
N TRP A 91 28.06 14.47 -13.29
CA TRP A 91 29.23 13.61 -13.47
C TRP A 91 30.16 13.61 -12.24
N LEU A 92 30.02 14.58 -11.31
CA LEU A 92 30.93 14.74 -10.16
C LEU A 92 30.36 14.21 -8.84
N ILE A 93 29.02 14.01 -8.72
CA ILE A 93 28.38 13.65 -7.46
C ILE A 93 27.61 12.34 -7.60
N HIS A 94 28.22 11.24 -7.13
CA HIS A 94 27.62 9.90 -7.07
C HIS A 94 26.51 9.73 -6.03
N GLN A 95 25.83 10.80 -5.62
CA GLN A 95 24.71 10.75 -4.66
C GLN A 95 23.40 11.02 -5.38
N SER A 96 22.66 9.95 -5.64
CA SER A 96 21.27 10.04 -6.11
C SER A 96 20.43 10.74 -5.03
N PRO A 97 19.67 11.80 -5.36
CA PRO A 97 18.73 12.42 -4.42
C PRO A 97 17.70 11.39 -4.00
N ARG A 98 17.57 11.12 -2.71
CA ARG A 98 16.83 9.97 -2.19
C ARG A 98 15.31 10.09 -2.33
N SER A 99 14.73 11.28 -2.39
CA SER A 99 13.31 11.54 -2.70
C SER A 99 12.94 13.01 -2.52
N LEU A 100 11.83 13.45 -3.13
CA LEU A 100 11.30 14.80 -3.00
C LEU A 100 10.34 14.96 -1.80
N LEU A 101 9.71 13.87 -1.35
CA LEU A 101 8.68 13.91 -0.31
C LEU A 101 8.91 12.83 0.75
N ASP A 102 8.69 13.18 2.01
CA ASP A 102 8.69 12.25 3.14
C ASP A 102 7.30 11.63 3.30
N ASN A 103 7.21 10.29 3.30
CA ASN A 103 5.97 9.53 3.47
C ASN A 103 5.79 8.94 4.89
N SER A 104 6.67 9.30 5.84
CA SER A 104 6.59 8.85 7.23
C SER A 104 5.26 9.19 7.90
N PRO A 105 4.66 10.39 7.69
CA PRO A 105 3.36 10.71 8.28
C PRO A 105 2.25 9.79 7.80
N LEU A 106 2.28 9.38 6.53
CA LEU A 106 1.33 8.40 5.98
C LEU A 106 1.49 7.04 6.68
N GLY A 107 2.73 6.59 6.87
CA GLY A 107 3.02 5.35 7.58
C GLY A 107 2.43 5.35 8.99
N ALA A 108 2.72 6.37 9.79
CA ALA A 108 2.22 6.53 11.15
C ALA A 108 0.67 6.59 11.20
N LEU A 109 0.04 7.30 10.26
CA LEU A 109 -1.41 7.34 10.15
C LEU A 109 -2.00 5.95 9.88
N LEU A 110 -1.45 5.22 8.91
CA LEU A 110 -1.94 3.89 8.56
C LEU A 110 -1.74 2.89 9.70
N GLU A 111 -0.61 2.92 10.40
CA GLU A 111 -0.36 2.08 11.57
C GLU A 111 -1.34 2.36 12.72
N SER A 112 -1.69 3.63 12.94
CA SER A 112 -2.64 4.01 13.98
C SER A 112 -4.09 3.62 13.69
N GLN A 113 -4.46 3.46 12.42
CA GLN A 113 -5.84 3.20 11.98
C GLN A 113 -6.09 1.74 11.59
N LEU A 114 -5.05 0.96 11.27
CA LEU A 114 -5.16 -0.38 10.70
C LEU A 114 -4.42 -1.41 11.56
N ASP A 115 -5.17 -2.29 12.22
CA ASP A 115 -4.61 -3.47 12.89
C ASP A 115 -4.30 -4.57 11.85
N PHE A 116 -3.07 -4.59 11.33
CA PHE A 116 -2.65 -5.60 10.36
C PHE A 116 -2.78 -7.04 10.87
N GLY A 117 -2.71 -7.27 12.19
CA GLY A 117 -2.94 -8.59 12.78
C GLY A 117 -4.38 -9.10 12.62
N ALA A 118 -5.34 -8.20 12.38
CA ALA A 118 -6.72 -8.58 12.08
C ALA A 118 -6.86 -9.32 10.74
N ILE A 119 -5.92 -9.16 9.80
CA ILE A 119 -5.93 -9.87 8.51
C ILE A 119 -5.81 -11.38 8.74
N ASP A 120 -4.86 -11.84 9.59
CA ASP A 120 -4.71 -13.27 9.91
C ASP A 120 -5.97 -13.82 10.58
N ARG A 121 -6.54 -13.08 11.53
CA ARG A 121 -7.78 -13.46 12.19
C ARG A 121 -8.95 -13.58 11.21
N SER A 122 -9.05 -12.67 10.26
CA SER A 122 -10.08 -12.66 9.22
C SER A 122 -9.93 -13.85 8.25
N ILE A 123 -8.69 -14.23 7.92
CA ILE A 123 -8.41 -15.41 7.08
C ILE A 123 -8.73 -16.68 7.84
N ALA A 124 -8.30 -16.80 9.10
CA ALA A 124 -8.57 -17.96 9.94
C ALA A 124 -10.07 -18.16 10.20
N ALA A 125 -10.82 -17.07 10.35
CA ALA A 125 -12.28 -17.11 10.53
C ALA A 125 -13.06 -17.34 9.21
N GLY A 126 -12.39 -17.39 8.05
CA GLY A 126 -13.03 -17.59 6.74
C GLY A 126 -13.74 -16.35 6.16
N HIS A 127 -13.59 -15.18 6.78
CA HIS A 127 -14.16 -13.94 6.26
C HIS A 127 -13.38 -13.40 5.05
N LEU A 128 -12.12 -13.77 4.92
CA LEU A 128 -11.24 -13.39 3.83
C LEU A 128 -10.46 -14.62 3.36
N ARG A 129 -10.36 -14.84 2.06
CA ARG A 129 -9.53 -15.90 1.48
C ARG A 129 -8.11 -15.43 1.23
N ALA A 130 -7.95 -14.21 0.72
CA ALA A 130 -6.64 -13.63 0.45
C ALA A 130 -6.70 -12.11 0.28
N ILE A 131 -5.55 -11.49 0.53
CA ILE A 131 -5.27 -10.10 0.18
C ILE A 131 -3.91 -10.01 -0.48
N SER A 132 -3.77 -9.14 -1.48
CA SER A 132 -2.46 -8.79 -2.04
C SER A 132 -2.28 -7.29 -2.23
N VAL A 133 -1.05 -6.85 -1.98
CA VAL A 133 -0.56 -5.48 -2.21
C VAL A 133 0.53 -5.55 -3.26
N THR A 134 0.33 -4.85 -4.38
CA THR A 134 1.28 -4.87 -5.49
C THR A 134 2.19 -3.65 -5.43
N ALA A 135 3.49 -3.88 -5.56
CA ALA A 135 4.53 -2.86 -5.67
C ALA A 135 5.43 -3.13 -6.89
N SER A 136 6.15 -2.11 -7.33
CA SER A 136 7.15 -2.23 -8.40
C SER A 136 8.54 -2.36 -7.82
N GLY A 137 9.30 -3.37 -8.22
CA GLY A 137 10.71 -3.52 -7.90
C GLY A 137 11.56 -2.59 -8.75
N TYR A 138 12.20 -1.59 -8.13
CA TYR A 138 12.97 -0.59 -8.87
C TYR A 138 14.22 -1.16 -9.53
N THR A 139 14.84 -2.14 -8.90
CA THR A 139 16.07 -2.77 -9.41
C THR A 139 15.79 -3.89 -10.41
N SER A 140 14.72 -4.67 -10.17
CA SER A 140 14.41 -5.85 -10.99
C SER A 140 13.46 -5.54 -12.16
N GLY A 141 12.72 -4.42 -12.10
CA GLY A 141 11.64 -4.12 -13.03
C GLY A 141 10.42 -5.04 -12.89
N GLU A 142 10.43 -5.95 -11.90
CA GLU A 142 9.36 -6.90 -11.65
C GLU A 142 8.19 -6.26 -10.87
N SER A 143 6.99 -6.75 -11.13
CA SER A 143 5.81 -6.45 -10.31
C SER A 143 5.75 -7.46 -9.16
N LEU A 144 5.86 -6.98 -7.92
CA LEU A 144 5.84 -7.79 -6.69
C LEU A 144 4.45 -7.72 -6.07
N ALA A 145 3.77 -8.87 -5.97
CA ALA A 145 2.51 -9.01 -5.26
C ALA A 145 2.79 -9.63 -3.88
N PHE A 146 2.89 -8.80 -2.84
CA PHE A 146 2.94 -9.26 -1.46
C PHE A 146 1.56 -9.74 -1.05
N PHE A 147 1.42 -11.02 -0.70
CA PHE A 147 0.12 -11.56 -0.38
C PHE A 147 0.09 -12.32 0.95
N GLN A 148 -1.05 -12.24 1.59
CA GLN A 148 -1.43 -12.98 2.79
C GLN A 148 -2.76 -13.68 2.52
N GLY A 149 -2.90 -14.96 2.88
CA GLY A 149 -4.09 -15.69 2.53
C GLY A 149 -4.07 -17.13 3.03
N HIS A 150 -5.16 -17.86 2.75
CA HIS A 150 -5.32 -19.25 3.12
C HIS A 150 -4.08 -20.09 2.76
N GLU A 151 -3.76 -21.08 3.57
CA GLU A 151 -2.55 -21.91 3.45
C GLU A 151 -2.36 -22.59 2.09
N ALA A 152 -3.47 -22.97 1.44
CA ALA A 152 -3.46 -23.58 0.12
C ALA A 152 -2.91 -22.68 -0.99
N LEU A 153 -2.80 -21.36 -0.77
CA LEU A 153 -2.23 -20.44 -1.74
C LEU A 153 -0.70 -20.48 -1.65
N GLN A 154 -0.03 -20.76 -2.74
CA GLN A 154 1.41 -20.85 -2.79
C GLN A 154 2.04 -19.61 -3.43
N PRO A 155 3.28 -19.24 -3.06
CA PRO A 155 4.07 -18.27 -3.82
C PRO A 155 4.15 -18.67 -5.29
N TRP A 156 4.21 -17.68 -6.18
CA TRP A 156 4.22 -17.92 -7.61
C TRP A 156 5.17 -16.99 -8.34
N ARG A 157 5.67 -17.42 -9.49
CA ARG A 157 6.48 -16.61 -10.39
C ARG A 157 6.00 -16.76 -11.82
N ARG A 158 5.83 -15.65 -12.52
CA ARG A 158 5.54 -15.55 -13.95
C ARG A 158 6.45 -14.49 -14.56
N ALA A 159 6.47 -14.36 -15.88
CA ALA A 159 7.26 -13.33 -16.54
C ALA A 159 6.98 -11.94 -15.92
N GLN A 160 8.03 -11.34 -15.33
CA GLN A 160 8.01 -10.01 -14.69
C GLN A 160 7.00 -9.82 -13.54
N ARG A 161 6.42 -10.90 -13.00
CA ARG A 161 5.47 -10.87 -11.89
C ARG A 161 5.80 -11.93 -10.87
N VAL A 162 5.89 -11.53 -9.61
CA VAL A 162 6.24 -12.43 -8.50
C VAL A 162 5.22 -12.27 -7.38
N GLY A 163 4.64 -13.38 -6.93
CA GLY A 163 3.80 -13.42 -5.73
C GLY A 163 4.61 -13.89 -4.53
N VAL A 164 4.77 -13.03 -3.54
CA VAL A 164 5.52 -13.29 -2.32
C VAL A 164 4.56 -13.42 -1.16
N ARG A 165 4.52 -14.62 -0.54
CA ARG A 165 3.74 -14.81 0.68
C ARG A 165 4.44 -14.10 1.83
N THR A 166 3.71 -13.23 2.54
CA THR A 166 4.22 -12.51 3.69
C THR A 166 3.09 -12.07 4.61
N GLN A 167 3.40 -11.70 5.84
CA GLN A 167 2.49 -10.90 6.65
C GLN A 167 2.55 -9.46 6.16
N LEU A 168 1.41 -8.91 5.77
CA LEU A 168 1.32 -7.53 5.33
C LEU A 168 1.54 -6.58 6.51
N LYS A 169 2.28 -5.52 6.24
CA LYS A 169 2.60 -4.44 7.18
C LYS A 169 2.52 -3.11 6.44
N VAL A 170 2.62 -2.01 7.19
CA VAL A 170 2.60 -0.66 6.61
C VAL A 170 3.67 -0.46 5.55
N GLU A 171 4.85 -1.05 5.72
CA GLU A 171 5.95 -0.97 4.76
C GLU A 171 5.55 -1.44 3.34
N HIS A 172 4.69 -2.45 3.21
CA HIS A 172 4.19 -2.92 1.92
C HIS A 172 3.25 -1.91 1.26
N LEU A 173 2.43 -1.19 2.06
CA LEU A 173 1.59 -0.09 1.56
C LEU A 173 2.43 1.09 1.10
N LEU A 174 3.47 1.44 1.86
CA LEU A 174 4.40 2.49 1.49
C LEU A 174 5.18 2.12 0.22
N ALA A 175 5.66 0.87 0.11
CA ALA A 175 6.32 0.37 -1.09
C ALA A 175 5.40 0.38 -2.32
N SER A 176 4.12 0.02 -2.14
CA SER A 176 3.10 0.08 -3.19
C SER A 176 2.78 1.50 -3.64
N SER A 177 2.96 2.48 -2.76
CA SER A 177 2.71 3.90 -3.02
C SER A 177 3.97 4.66 -3.43
N ALA A 178 5.14 4.02 -3.40
CA ALA A 178 6.40 4.63 -3.77
C ALA A 178 6.45 4.89 -5.28
N ILE A 179 6.55 6.17 -5.65
CA ILE A 179 6.72 6.61 -7.04
C ILE A 179 8.19 6.97 -7.22
N PRO A 180 8.89 6.40 -8.22
CA PRO A 180 10.29 6.75 -8.50
C PRO A 180 10.49 8.27 -8.53
N PHE A 181 11.59 8.74 -7.94
CA PHE A 181 11.98 10.15 -7.79
C PHE A 181 11.10 11.00 -6.86
N VAL A 182 9.85 10.60 -6.57
CA VAL A 182 8.94 11.36 -5.68
C VAL A 182 9.01 10.86 -4.25
N PHE A 183 9.04 9.54 -4.05
CA PHE A 183 9.10 8.91 -2.73
C PHE A 183 10.34 8.04 -2.57
N PRO A 184 10.86 7.88 -1.31
CA PRO A 184 11.97 6.98 -1.06
C PRO A 184 11.58 5.53 -1.41
N ALA A 185 12.54 4.78 -1.97
CA ALA A 185 12.39 3.34 -2.11
C ALA A 185 12.30 2.71 -0.71
N VAL A 186 11.26 1.93 -0.48
CA VAL A 186 11.09 1.20 0.79
C VAL A 186 11.76 -0.18 0.64
N PRO A 187 12.76 -0.51 1.46
CA PRO A 187 13.32 -1.85 1.46
C PRO A 187 12.28 -2.83 2.01
N ALA A 188 11.57 -3.52 1.13
CA ALA A 188 10.75 -4.65 1.53
C ALA A 188 11.67 -5.82 1.88
N SER A 189 11.58 -6.32 3.11
CA SER A 189 12.42 -7.43 3.58
C SER A 189 12.02 -8.75 2.88
N THR A 190 12.64 -9.02 1.75
CA THR A 190 12.49 -10.28 0.99
C THR A 190 13.52 -11.32 1.40
N ARG A 191 13.73 -11.55 2.69
CA ARG A 191 14.75 -12.55 3.15
C ARG A 191 14.48 -13.97 2.64
N LEU A 192 13.28 -14.28 2.22
CA LEU A 192 12.91 -15.59 1.67
C LEU A 192 13.20 -15.75 0.17
N TRP A 193 13.68 -14.70 -0.50
CA TRP A 193 13.86 -14.72 -1.95
C TRP A 193 15.24 -15.26 -2.42
N ARG A 194 16.26 -15.28 -1.53
CA ARG A 194 17.62 -15.69 -1.88
C ARG A 194 17.88 -17.20 -1.82
N SER A 195 16.93 -18.02 -1.39
CA SER A 195 17.16 -19.46 -1.15
C SER A 195 16.62 -20.41 -2.22
N SER A 196 16.24 -19.90 -3.39
CA SER A 196 15.71 -20.74 -4.49
C SER A 196 16.24 -20.34 -5.87
N THR A 197 17.53 -20.09 -5.97
CA THR A 197 18.30 -20.12 -7.23
C THR A 197 19.35 -21.22 -7.17
#